data_a3c0ee17dee991a75d411660247a108c
#
_entry.id   a3c0ee17dee991a75d411660247a108c
#
_cell.length_a   1.000
_cell.length_b   1.000
_cell.length_c   1.000
_cell.angle_alpha   90.00
_cell.angle_beta   90.00
_cell.angle_gamma   90.00
#
_symmetry.space_group_name_H-M   'P 1'
#
loop_
_entity.id
_entity.type
_entity.pdbx_description
1 polymer ?
#
loop_
_entity_poly.entity_id
_entity_poly.type
_entity_poly.pdbx_seq_one_letter_code
_entity_poly.pdbx_strand_id
1 'polypeptide(L)'
;LNTGEHVWQTPFGKGPSNHPLLEHLGLPDLGSVFTDVSAEGGILVTKGLVISHLPQKDEVHEDADGSVLVAYDKFTGEKVGEILVDRRLHGPVMSYLHNGRQYIAVAGGRFDSAEMISFVLPN
;
A
#
# COMPACT_ATOMS: atom_id res chain seq x y z
N LEU A 1 6.74 5.49 21.92
CA LEU A 1 8.22 5.41 21.87
C LEU A 1 8.89 5.25 23.25
N ASN A 2 8.12 5.11 24.34
CA ASN A 2 8.70 5.06 25.68
C ASN A 2 9.56 3.83 25.96
N THR A 3 9.23 2.68 25.33
CA THR A 3 9.98 1.41 25.47
C THR A 3 10.77 1.03 24.22
N GLY A 4 10.39 1.53 23.05
CA GLY A 4 10.98 1.17 21.77
C GLY A 4 10.67 -0.25 21.31
N GLU A 5 9.68 -0.90 21.89
CA GLU A 5 9.27 -2.25 21.54
C GLU A 5 8.47 -2.28 20.22
N HIS A 6 8.66 -3.33 19.45
CA HIS A 6 7.81 -3.62 18.30
C HIS A 6 6.42 -4.04 18.79
N VAL A 7 5.38 -3.35 18.32
CA VAL A 7 3.98 -3.71 18.63
C VAL A 7 3.50 -4.79 17.66
N TRP A 8 3.78 -4.61 16.39
CA TRP A 8 3.48 -5.59 15.35
C TRP A 8 4.38 -5.36 14.12
N GLN A 9 4.46 -6.37 13.28
CA GLN A 9 5.15 -6.34 12.00
C GLN A 9 4.34 -7.14 11.00
N THR A 10 4.10 -6.58 9.81
CA THR A 10 3.39 -7.27 8.74
C THR A 10 4.16 -7.13 7.43
N PRO A 11 4.17 -8.17 6.57
CA PRO A 11 4.75 -8.07 5.24
C PRO A 11 4.07 -6.99 4.43
N PHE A 12 4.86 -6.21 3.68
CA PHE A 12 4.37 -5.15 2.83
C PHE A 12 4.75 -5.43 1.38
N GLY A 13 3.76 -5.77 0.57
CA GLY A 13 3.95 -6.19 -0.82
C GLY A 13 4.28 -7.67 -0.99
N LYS A 14 4.54 -8.06 -2.23
CA LYS A 14 4.99 -9.42 -2.59
C LYS A 14 6.50 -9.42 -2.81
N GLY A 15 7.19 -10.38 -2.24
CA GLY A 15 8.61 -10.60 -2.50
C GLY A 15 8.85 -11.20 -3.90
N PRO A 16 10.10 -11.30 -4.32
CA PRO A 16 10.45 -12.02 -5.53
C PRO A 16 10.18 -13.52 -5.31
N SER A 17 8.94 -13.96 -5.62
CA SER A 17 8.53 -15.36 -5.50
C SER A 17 9.34 -16.31 -6.39
N ASN A 18 9.99 -15.76 -7.44
CA ASN A 18 10.68 -16.53 -8.48
C ASN A 18 12.22 -16.46 -8.41
N HIS A 19 12.80 -15.99 -7.31
CA HIS A 19 14.26 -15.96 -7.24
C HIS A 19 14.80 -17.39 -6.99
N PRO A 20 15.70 -17.93 -7.84
CA PRO A 20 16.19 -19.31 -7.73
C PRO A 20 16.76 -19.67 -6.37
N LEU A 21 17.33 -18.70 -5.65
CA LEU A 21 17.87 -18.93 -4.29
C LEU A 21 16.75 -19.13 -3.26
N LEU A 22 15.59 -18.48 -3.40
CA LEU A 22 14.47 -18.66 -2.47
C LEU A 22 13.84 -20.04 -2.66
N GLU A 23 13.66 -20.47 -3.91
CA GLU A 23 13.18 -21.80 -4.24
C GLU A 23 14.13 -22.88 -3.71
N HIS A 24 15.44 -22.69 -3.91
CA HIS A 24 16.46 -23.63 -3.43
C HIS A 24 16.51 -23.74 -1.90
N LEU A 25 16.22 -22.65 -1.19
CA LEU A 25 16.22 -22.62 0.28
C LEU A 25 14.86 -22.99 0.88
N GLY A 26 13.83 -23.20 0.06
CA GLY A 26 12.47 -23.49 0.54
C GLY A 26 11.91 -22.37 1.43
N LEU A 27 12.35 -21.14 1.22
CA LEU A 27 11.88 -20.00 2.01
C LEU A 27 10.51 -19.55 1.53
N PRO A 28 9.60 -19.17 2.45
CA PRO A 28 8.34 -18.59 2.08
C PRO A 28 8.54 -17.24 1.40
N ASP A 29 7.52 -16.75 0.72
CA ASP A 29 7.50 -15.39 0.20
C ASP A 29 7.81 -14.39 1.32
N LEU A 30 8.95 -13.73 1.22
CA LEU A 30 9.46 -12.83 2.25
C LEU A 30 8.85 -11.42 2.19
N GLY A 31 7.84 -11.23 1.36
CA GLY A 31 7.32 -9.89 1.07
C GLY A 31 8.29 -9.10 0.17
N SER A 32 7.88 -7.96 -0.34
CA SER A 32 8.76 -7.14 -1.15
C SER A 32 9.81 -6.45 -0.29
N VAL A 33 10.99 -7.03 -0.21
CA VAL A 33 12.18 -6.39 0.40
C VAL A 33 12.67 -5.24 -0.48
N PHE A 34 12.34 -5.29 -1.76
CA PHE A 34 12.59 -4.26 -2.75
C PHE A 34 11.26 -3.85 -3.35
N THR A 35 10.49 -3.07 -2.64
CA THR A 35 9.62 -2.17 -3.36
C THR A 35 10.56 -1.40 -4.27
N ASP A 36 10.31 -1.49 -5.58
CA ASP A 36 10.92 -0.57 -6.50
C ASP A 36 10.98 0.80 -5.81
N VAL A 37 12.15 1.41 -5.71
CA VAL A 37 12.39 2.65 -4.96
C VAL A 37 11.47 3.77 -5.45
N SER A 38 10.81 3.56 -6.59
CA SER A 38 9.71 4.36 -7.12
C SER A 38 8.39 4.15 -6.38
N ALA A 39 8.25 3.15 -5.52
CA ALA A 39 7.12 3.03 -4.62
C ALA A 39 7.25 4.08 -3.51
N GLU A 40 7.11 5.32 -3.88
CA GLU A 40 7.02 6.50 -3.00
C GLU A 40 5.71 6.46 -2.21
N GLY A 41 5.36 5.27 -1.69
CA GLY A 41 4.15 5.03 -0.92
C GLY A 41 4.23 5.71 0.42
N GLY A 42 3.59 6.86 0.53
CA GLY A 42 3.37 7.49 1.83
C GLY A 42 2.44 6.64 2.68
N ILE A 43 2.60 6.76 4.00
CA ILE A 43 1.75 6.09 4.97
C ILE A 43 0.85 7.15 5.62
N LEU A 44 -0.46 6.90 5.60
CA LEU A 44 -1.45 7.65 6.34
C LEU A 44 -1.81 6.90 7.63
N VAL A 45 -1.63 7.54 8.77
CA VAL A 45 -2.07 7.00 10.06
C VAL A 45 -3.27 7.78 10.55
N THR A 46 -4.37 7.07 10.78
CA THR A 46 -5.61 7.61 11.36
C THR A 46 -5.78 7.18 12.82
N LYS A 47 -6.96 7.41 13.39
CA LYS A 47 -7.27 6.96 14.74
C LYS A 47 -7.19 5.42 14.89
N GLY A 48 -7.64 4.67 13.90
CA GLY A 48 -7.71 3.20 13.94
C GLY A 48 -6.98 2.48 12.82
N LEU A 49 -6.59 3.17 11.74
CA LEU A 49 -6.03 2.54 10.55
C LEU A 49 -4.66 3.08 10.20
N VAL A 50 -3.86 2.21 9.59
CA VAL A 50 -2.67 2.54 8.80
C VAL A 50 -3.02 2.25 7.34
N ILE A 51 -2.92 3.25 6.48
CA ILE A 51 -3.30 3.14 5.06
C ILE A 51 -2.08 3.47 4.20
N SER A 52 -1.84 2.65 3.21
CA SER A 52 -0.77 2.84 2.23
C SER A 52 -1.19 2.29 0.86
N HIS A 53 -0.38 2.51 -0.14
CA HIS A 53 -0.60 1.93 -1.46
C HIS A 53 0.63 1.15 -1.94
N LEU A 54 0.37 0.17 -2.78
CA LEU A 54 1.35 -0.71 -3.39
C LEU A 54 1.10 -0.76 -4.89
N PRO A 55 2.14 -0.85 -5.72
CA PRO A 55 1.94 -1.17 -7.13
C PRO A 55 1.30 -2.57 -7.25
N GLN A 56 0.32 -2.67 -8.14
CA GLN A 56 -0.24 -3.96 -8.53
C GLN A 56 0.72 -4.62 -9.54
N LYS A 57 1.70 -5.32 -9.02
CA LYS A 57 2.52 -6.21 -9.83
C LYS A 57 2.06 -7.63 -9.60
N ASP A 58 1.57 -8.30 -10.63
CA ASP A 58 1.45 -9.74 -10.64
C ASP A 58 2.51 -10.34 -11.57
N GLU A 59 2.73 -11.65 -11.47
CA GLU A 59 3.75 -12.37 -12.24
C GLU A 59 3.47 -12.36 -13.76
N VAL A 60 2.28 -11.96 -14.17
CA VAL A 60 1.79 -11.99 -15.56
C VAL A 60 1.82 -10.59 -16.18
N HIS A 61 1.74 -9.54 -15.36
CA HIS A 61 1.61 -8.15 -15.80
C HIS A 61 2.68 -7.27 -15.16
N GLU A 62 3.94 -7.42 -15.59
CA GLU A 62 5.05 -6.53 -15.14
C GLU A 62 4.78 -5.06 -15.46
N ASP A 63 3.92 -4.80 -16.44
CA ASP A 63 3.51 -3.48 -16.91
C ASP A 63 2.14 -3.02 -16.38
N ALA A 64 1.55 -3.70 -15.38
CA ALA A 64 0.26 -3.31 -14.83
C ALA A 64 0.33 -1.90 -14.23
N ASP A 65 -0.40 -0.97 -14.83
CA ASP A 65 -0.50 0.43 -14.39
C ASP A 65 -1.37 0.61 -13.13
N GLY A 66 -1.76 -0.47 -12.47
CA GLY A 66 -2.61 -0.47 -11.30
C GLY A 66 -1.86 -0.35 -9.97
N SER A 67 -2.62 -0.02 -8.94
CA SER A 67 -2.18 -0.02 -7.54
C SER A 67 -3.22 -0.64 -6.63
N VAL A 68 -2.78 -1.07 -5.47
CA VAL A 68 -3.66 -1.51 -4.39
C VAL A 68 -3.55 -0.50 -3.26
N LEU A 69 -4.65 0.12 -2.88
CA LEU A 69 -4.76 0.88 -1.65
C LEU A 69 -5.11 -0.10 -0.54
N VAL A 70 -4.30 -0.21 0.48
CA VAL A 70 -4.44 -1.21 1.54
C VAL A 70 -4.58 -0.53 2.90
N ALA A 71 -5.46 -1.08 3.74
CA ALA A 71 -5.69 -0.61 5.10
C ALA A 71 -5.40 -1.72 6.10
N TYR A 72 -4.67 -1.37 7.14
CA TYR A 72 -4.35 -2.24 8.28
C TYR A 72 -4.96 -1.67 9.57
N ASP A 73 -5.38 -2.53 10.46
CA ASP A 73 -5.68 -2.13 11.84
C ASP A 73 -4.39 -1.61 12.50
N LYS A 74 -4.46 -0.42 13.08
CA LYS A 74 -3.29 0.24 13.66
C LYS A 74 -2.73 -0.49 14.88
N PHE A 75 -3.55 -1.22 15.60
CA PHE A 75 -3.18 -1.86 16.85
C PHE A 75 -2.69 -3.29 16.67
N THR A 76 -3.25 -4.01 15.69
CA THR A 76 -2.94 -5.43 15.45
C THR A 76 -2.04 -5.67 14.25
N GLY A 77 -2.00 -4.75 13.28
CA GLY A 77 -1.32 -4.92 12.01
C GLY A 77 -2.05 -5.82 11.02
N GLU A 78 -3.25 -6.27 11.36
CA GLU A 78 -4.08 -7.08 10.45
C GLU A 78 -4.60 -6.25 9.28
N LYS A 79 -4.56 -6.84 8.08
CA LYS A 79 -5.15 -6.22 6.90
C LYS A 79 -6.68 -6.25 7.02
N VAL A 80 -7.30 -5.08 7.08
CA VAL A 80 -8.76 -4.93 7.23
C VAL A 80 -9.48 -4.60 5.94
N GLY A 81 -8.76 -4.21 4.90
CA GLY A 81 -9.36 -3.95 3.60
C GLY A 81 -8.35 -3.56 2.54
N GLU A 82 -8.79 -3.67 1.28
CA GLU A 82 -8.03 -3.23 0.12
C GLU A 82 -8.95 -2.76 -1.01
N ILE A 83 -8.46 -1.84 -1.82
CA ILE A 83 -9.15 -1.33 -3.01
C ILE A 83 -8.16 -1.41 -4.17
N LEU A 84 -8.58 -2.08 -5.25
CA LEU A 84 -7.84 -2.07 -6.51
C LEU A 84 -8.12 -0.75 -7.24
N VAL A 85 -7.05 -0.11 -7.68
CA VAL A 85 -7.11 1.15 -8.42
C VAL A 85 -6.42 0.91 -9.77
N ASP A 86 -7.12 1.18 -10.86
CA ASP A 86 -6.63 0.99 -12.23
C ASP A 86 -5.64 2.09 -12.68
N ARG A 87 -4.98 2.70 -11.71
CA ARG A 87 -3.98 3.76 -11.90
C ARG A 87 -2.79 3.53 -11.00
N ARG A 88 -1.62 3.90 -11.47
CA ARG A 88 -0.44 3.94 -10.62
C ARG A 88 -0.58 5.10 -9.63
N LEU A 89 -0.56 4.77 -8.35
CA LEU A 89 -0.61 5.75 -7.26
C LEU A 89 0.81 6.21 -6.90
N HIS A 90 0.93 7.48 -6.52
CA HIS A 90 2.19 8.12 -6.20
C HIS A 90 2.06 8.99 -4.94
N GLY A 91 3.16 9.08 -4.20
CA GLY A 91 3.25 9.99 -3.08
C GLY A 91 2.37 9.61 -1.88
N PRO A 92 2.26 10.51 -0.92
CA PRO A 92 1.56 10.25 0.32
C PRO A 92 0.04 10.19 0.12
N VAL A 93 -0.58 9.27 0.85
CA VAL A 93 -2.02 9.24 1.04
C VAL A 93 -2.41 10.32 2.05
N MET A 94 -3.44 11.08 1.79
CA MET A 94 -3.97 12.08 2.72
C MET A 94 -5.42 11.79 3.07
N SER A 95 -5.87 12.32 4.21
CA SER A 95 -7.27 12.26 4.60
C SER A 95 -7.81 13.65 4.93
N TYR A 96 -9.05 13.91 4.57
CA TYR A 96 -9.74 15.15 4.91
C TYR A 96 -11.22 14.90 5.22
N LEU A 97 -11.82 15.83 5.94
CA LEU A 97 -13.22 15.80 6.29
C LEU A 97 -13.97 16.87 5.47
N HIS A 98 -15.04 16.47 4.81
CA HIS A 98 -15.94 17.39 4.10
C HIS A 98 -17.40 17.01 4.35
N ASN A 99 -18.21 17.98 4.79
CA ASN A 99 -19.63 17.78 5.14
C ASN A 99 -19.87 16.57 6.06
N GLY A 100 -19.02 16.37 7.07
CA GLY A 100 -19.14 15.27 8.03
C GLY A 100 -18.70 13.89 7.50
N ARG A 101 -18.27 13.80 6.25
CA ARG A 101 -17.76 12.55 5.64
C ARG A 101 -16.26 12.60 5.51
N GLN A 102 -15.62 11.48 5.78
CA GLN A 102 -14.17 11.33 5.62
C GLN A 102 -13.85 10.89 4.20
N TYR A 103 -12.85 11.53 3.64
CA TYR A 103 -12.28 11.22 2.33
C TYR A 103 -10.82 10.84 2.48
N ILE A 104 -10.36 9.99 1.57
CA ILE A 104 -8.95 9.66 1.37
C ILE A 104 -8.59 10.10 -0.03
N ALA A 105 -7.51 10.86 -0.18
CA ALA A 105 -7.03 11.33 -1.47
C ALA A 105 -5.57 10.92 -1.67
N VAL A 106 -5.24 10.59 -2.91
CA VAL A 106 -3.90 10.21 -3.32
C VAL A 106 -3.67 10.62 -4.78
N ALA A 107 -2.45 11.01 -5.11
CA ALA A 107 -2.09 11.30 -6.50
C ALA A 107 -1.95 10.00 -7.30
N GLY A 108 -2.38 10.03 -8.56
CA GLY A 108 -2.31 8.91 -9.48
C GLY A 108 -1.99 9.35 -10.90
N GLY A 109 -1.76 8.37 -11.78
CA GLY A 109 -1.49 8.59 -13.19
C GLY A 109 -0.01 8.62 -13.53
N ARG A 110 0.31 9.00 -14.78
CA ARG A 110 1.66 9.18 -15.30
C ARG A 110 1.99 10.68 -15.43
N PHE A 111 3.22 11.03 -15.77
CA PHE A 111 3.69 12.40 -15.88
C PHE A 111 2.85 13.29 -16.81
N ASP A 112 2.23 12.70 -17.83
CA ASP A 112 1.39 13.38 -18.81
C ASP A 112 -0.11 13.36 -18.49
N SER A 113 -0.49 12.58 -17.48
CA SER A 113 -1.88 12.32 -17.09
C SER A 113 -2.06 12.27 -15.56
N ALA A 114 -1.31 13.11 -14.84
CA ALA A 114 -1.41 13.17 -13.37
C ALA A 114 -2.81 13.64 -12.95
N GLU A 115 -3.39 12.93 -11.99
CA GLU A 115 -4.71 13.18 -11.44
C GLU A 115 -4.73 13.03 -9.92
N MET A 116 -5.71 13.64 -9.28
CA MET A 116 -5.98 13.41 -7.86
C MET A 116 -7.20 12.50 -7.74
N ILE A 117 -7.01 11.37 -7.09
CA ILE A 117 -8.06 10.36 -6.87
C ILE A 117 -8.55 10.49 -5.43
N SER A 118 -9.86 10.58 -5.24
CA SER A 118 -10.45 10.68 -3.91
C SER A 118 -11.49 9.58 -3.69
N PHE A 119 -11.36 8.90 -2.58
CA PHE A 119 -12.28 7.88 -2.10
C PHE A 119 -13.05 8.43 -0.91
N VAL A 120 -14.36 8.19 -0.87
CA VAL A 120 -15.19 8.50 0.29
C VAL A 120 -15.36 7.24 1.13
N LEU A 121 -15.13 7.37 2.43
CA LEU A 121 -15.39 6.26 3.33
C LEU A 121 -16.92 6.10 3.55
N PRO A 122 -17.42 4.86 3.64
CA PRO A 122 -18.82 4.62 3.98
C PRO A 122 -19.14 5.21 5.36
N ASN A 123 -20.40 5.56 5.55
CA ASN A 123 -20.89 6.05 6.86
C ASN A 123 -20.91 4.94 7.87
#